data_edc830a7e1be9f3c136a0d8d205cc62d
#
_entry.id   edc830a7e1be9f3c136a0d8d205cc62d
#
_cell.length_a   1.000
_cell.length_b   1.000
_cell.length_c   1.000
_cell.angle_alpha   90.00
_cell.angle_beta   90.00
_cell.angle_gamma   90.00
#
_symmetry.space_group_name_H-M   'P 1'
#
loop_
_entity.id
_entity.type
_entity.pdbx_description
1 polymer ?
#
loop_
_entity_poly.entity_id
_entity_poly.type
_entity_poly.pdbx_seq_one_letter_code
_entity_poly.pdbx_strand_id
1 'polypeptide(L)'
;MLLAVSGLNNYMVVKGKASQFSIVVDTAEAIEVHHFATLVGYGAAAVHPYGAYATLKEYGKDELAFEKYRKAAEKGIVKVMSRMGISTILGYKGAQLFEAVGLSDSVVNKYFTGTVTRIGGLSLDQIEKEYLQRMEDAFGSRRGDYLQSGGIYQFKADGEYHLFNPHTIYNFQQAVRKGDYKLFKEYTAELDKEALSTPTTLRSIWEFKSDRPKVDLSEVEPVETIVKRFKVGAMSFGSLSKEAHETIAEAMNSIGAKSNSGEGGENRNRFKVQPDGRNLNSKIKQVASGRFGVNAEYLMSAEELQIKLAQGAKPGEGGQLPGQKVFPWVAEIRGATPGVRLISPPPHHDIYSIEDLAQLIYDLKAINPYAKINVKLVSSTGVGTIATGCVKAGADKVVISGYDGGTGASPRNSVRDAGLPWEMGLAEAHQTLSLNRLRQRMTLETDGKLMTGRDVAIATLLGAEEYSFASLALISIGCVMMRVCSLNTCPVGVATQNPELRKHFAGKPEHVINMMMFMAEELREYMAELGFRSVDEMVGHSEILKAKFIPKGKVKSLDFSRMLGIAYPIDRKTEDPFAEARQWKELDGFAKAAVDNGASVTIKESINNVQTCSRCSNGRLDG
;
A
#
# COMPACT_ATOMS: atom_id res chain seq x y z
N MET A 1 24.21 -7.15 13.60
CA MET A 1 24.93 -5.86 13.72
C MET A 1 24.03 -4.70 14.13
N LEU A 2 22.85 -4.48 13.53
CA LEU A 2 21.94 -3.36 13.84
C LEU A 2 21.59 -3.26 15.34
N LEU A 3 21.25 -4.40 15.99
CA LEU A 3 20.95 -4.46 17.41
C LEU A 3 22.10 -3.92 18.28
N ALA A 4 23.35 -4.25 17.94
CA ALA A 4 24.52 -3.79 18.66
C ALA A 4 24.74 -2.28 18.50
N VAL A 5 24.61 -1.76 17.28
CA VAL A 5 24.77 -0.32 16.98
C VAL A 5 23.73 0.50 17.72
N SER A 6 22.45 0.13 17.59
CA SER A 6 21.35 0.84 18.26
C SER A 6 21.48 0.77 19.78
N GLY A 7 21.77 -0.43 20.33
CA GLY A 7 21.96 -0.61 21.77
C GLY A 7 23.11 0.23 22.33
N LEU A 8 24.26 0.27 21.63
CA LEU A 8 25.39 1.12 22.01
C LEU A 8 25.01 2.60 21.93
N ASN A 9 24.42 3.05 20.83
CA ASN A 9 24.00 4.45 20.66
C ASN A 9 23.07 4.89 21.78
N ASN A 10 22.02 4.10 22.08
CA ASN A 10 21.06 4.39 23.13
C ASN A 10 21.73 4.42 24.53
N TYR A 11 22.62 3.45 24.80
CA TYR A 11 23.38 3.44 26.05
C TYR A 11 24.20 4.73 26.22
N MET A 12 24.84 5.20 25.16
CA MET A 12 25.65 6.40 25.21
C MET A 12 24.81 7.68 25.30
N VAL A 13 23.61 7.68 24.72
CA VAL A 13 22.62 8.78 24.92
C VAL A 13 22.26 8.87 26.41
N VAL A 14 21.88 7.74 27.02
CA VAL A 14 21.54 7.69 28.47
C VAL A 14 22.71 8.14 29.37
N LYS A 15 23.94 7.85 28.97
CA LYS A 15 25.14 8.28 29.70
C LYS A 15 25.54 9.74 29.43
N GLY A 16 24.84 10.46 28.56
CA GLY A 16 25.18 11.83 28.17
C GLY A 16 26.50 11.95 27.37
N LYS A 17 26.93 10.88 26.70
CA LYS A 17 28.22 10.79 25.99
C LYS A 17 28.08 10.66 24.48
N ALA A 18 26.87 10.63 23.92
CA ALA A 18 26.63 10.37 22.50
C ALA A 18 27.30 11.38 21.55
N SER A 19 27.54 12.62 22.01
CA SER A 19 28.21 13.66 21.23
C SER A 19 29.75 13.61 21.31
N GLN A 20 30.34 12.76 22.19
CA GLN A 20 31.76 12.72 22.45
C GLN A 20 32.52 11.73 21.56
N PHE A 21 31.86 10.87 20.82
CA PHE A 21 32.47 9.88 19.94
C PHE A 21 31.54 9.52 18.75
N SER A 22 32.10 8.80 17.80
CA SER A 22 31.40 8.30 16.63
C SER A 22 31.44 6.78 16.61
N ILE A 23 30.33 6.16 16.17
CA ILE A 23 30.26 4.70 16.00
C ILE A 23 30.70 4.37 14.57
N VAL A 24 31.79 3.62 14.45
CA VAL A 24 32.24 3.04 13.19
C VAL A 24 31.87 1.57 13.18
N VAL A 25 31.22 1.13 12.13
CA VAL A 25 30.72 -0.25 11.98
C VAL A 25 31.54 -0.99 10.94
N ASP A 26 32.22 -2.06 11.38
CA ASP A 26 32.93 -2.98 10.49
C ASP A 26 32.16 -4.30 10.44
N THR A 27 31.60 -4.66 9.26
CA THR A 27 30.64 -5.78 9.18
C THR A 27 30.57 -6.44 7.81
N ALA A 28 30.37 -7.77 7.80
CA ALA A 28 30.02 -8.51 6.60
C ALA A 28 28.50 -8.44 6.26
N GLU A 29 27.65 -8.02 7.20
CA GLU A 29 26.18 -8.06 7.02
C GLU A 29 25.63 -6.91 6.17
N ALA A 30 26.36 -5.80 6.03
CA ALA A 30 25.93 -4.66 5.25
C ALA A 30 26.25 -4.86 3.76
N ILE A 31 25.22 -5.19 2.98
CA ILE A 31 25.36 -5.52 1.55
C ILE A 31 24.52 -4.57 0.69
N GLU A 32 23.29 -4.29 1.11
CA GLU A 32 22.32 -3.50 0.36
C GLU A 32 22.01 -2.16 1.02
N VAL A 33 21.39 -1.26 0.26
CA VAL A 33 21.10 0.12 0.67
C VAL A 33 20.40 0.21 2.01
N HIS A 34 19.38 -0.62 2.28
CA HIS A 34 18.61 -0.56 3.52
C HIS A 34 19.42 -1.03 4.73
N HIS A 35 20.44 -1.89 4.56
CA HIS A 35 21.37 -2.21 5.63
C HIS A 35 22.16 -0.98 6.08
N PHE A 36 22.68 -0.19 5.13
CA PHE A 36 23.38 1.07 5.45
C PHE A 36 22.43 2.11 6.04
N ALA A 37 21.24 2.25 5.42
CA ALA A 37 20.24 3.20 5.84
C ALA A 37 19.81 2.96 7.31
N THR A 38 19.57 1.71 7.70
CA THR A 38 19.21 1.38 9.09
C THR A 38 20.37 1.58 10.04
N LEU A 39 21.59 1.17 9.69
CA LEU A 39 22.77 1.38 10.55
C LEU A 39 23.01 2.87 10.83
N VAL A 40 22.97 3.72 9.82
CA VAL A 40 23.11 5.17 9.97
C VAL A 40 21.92 5.75 10.73
N GLY A 41 20.69 5.34 10.40
CA GLY A 41 19.49 5.77 11.09
C GLY A 41 19.45 5.42 12.57
N TYR A 42 20.21 4.42 13.00
CA TYR A 42 20.37 4.04 14.41
C TYR A 42 21.71 4.47 15.04
N GLY A 43 22.45 5.36 14.39
CA GLY A 43 23.57 6.08 15.02
C GLY A 43 24.96 5.80 14.45
N ALA A 44 25.14 4.90 13.48
CA ALA A 44 26.43 4.70 12.83
C ALA A 44 26.88 5.97 12.11
N ALA A 45 28.15 6.37 12.33
CA ALA A 45 28.78 7.50 11.64
C ALA A 45 29.51 7.05 10.36
N ALA A 46 30.03 5.83 10.35
CA ALA A 46 30.67 5.19 9.20
C ALA A 46 30.39 3.69 9.20
N VAL A 47 30.32 3.11 8.00
CA VAL A 47 30.14 1.67 7.80
C VAL A 47 31.16 1.16 6.81
N HIS A 48 31.97 0.17 7.21
CA HIS A 48 32.88 -0.56 6.35
C HIS A 48 32.29 -1.94 6.04
N PRO A 49 31.78 -2.17 4.83
CA PRO A 49 31.15 -3.43 4.44
C PRO A 49 32.16 -4.43 3.91
N TYR A 50 33.07 -4.92 4.80
CA TYR A 50 34.18 -5.77 4.35
C TYR A 50 33.72 -7.05 3.62
N GLY A 51 32.58 -7.64 3.99
CA GLY A 51 32.04 -8.81 3.32
C GLY A 51 31.66 -8.54 1.86
N ALA A 52 31.04 -7.38 1.58
CA ALA A 52 30.73 -6.97 0.22
C ALA A 52 32.00 -6.73 -0.62
N TYR A 53 33.00 -6.08 -0.05
CA TYR A 53 34.29 -5.85 -0.73
C TYR A 53 35.05 -7.15 -0.96
N ALA A 54 35.07 -8.06 0.01
CA ALA A 54 35.68 -9.38 -0.15
C ALA A 54 35.00 -10.17 -1.29
N THR A 55 33.67 -10.14 -1.36
CA THR A 55 32.89 -10.78 -2.44
C THR A 55 33.23 -10.17 -3.81
N LEU A 56 33.28 -8.84 -3.92
CA LEU A 56 33.68 -8.18 -5.18
C LEU A 56 35.08 -8.59 -5.62
N LYS A 57 36.04 -8.68 -4.68
CA LYS A 57 37.40 -9.10 -4.95
C LYS A 57 37.46 -10.54 -5.43
N GLU A 58 36.72 -11.45 -4.80
CA GLU A 58 36.63 -12.85 -5.18
C GLU A 58 36.10 -13.03 -6.62
N TYR A 59 35.14 -12.19 -7.03
CA TYR A 59 34.66 -12.14 -8.42
C TYR A 59 35.62 -11.43 -9.39
N GLY A 60 36.87 -11.17 -9.01
CA GLY A 60 37.88 -10.54 -9.85
C GLY A 60 37.58 -9.08 -10.19
N LYS A 61 36.85 -8.37 -9.34
CA LYS A 61 36.53 -6.96 -9.54
C LYS A 61 37.61 -6.06 -9.00
N ASP A 62 37.84 -4.96 -9.69
CA ASP A 62 38.86 -3.94 -9.40
C ASP A 62 38.35 -2.81 -8.48
N GLU A 63 39.22 -1.86 -8.18
CA GLU A 63 38.89 -0.67 -7.38
C GLU A 63 37.74 0.16 -7.97
N LEU A 64 37.60 0.17 -9.31
CA LEU A 64 36.48 0.85 -9.96
C LEU A 64 35.13 0.22 -9.60
N ALA A 65 35.08 -1.10 -9.42
CA ALA A 65 33.87 -1.80 -8.96
C ALA A 65 33.56 -1.43 -7.50
N PHE A 66 34.57 -1.30 -6.63
CA PHE A 66 34.39 -0.85 -5.26
C PHE A 66 33.85 0.57 -5.20
N GLU A 67 34.38 1.47 -6.00
CA GLU A 67 33.90 2.84 -6.08
C GLU A 67 32.46 2.93 -6.61
N LYS A 68 32.11 2.15 -7.63
CA LYS A 68 30.74 2.05 -8.13
C LYS A 68 29.77 1.53 -7.09
N TYR A 69 30.17 0.52 -6.31
CA TYR A 69 29.37 -0.03 -5.21
C TYR A 69 29.15 1.02 -4.12
N ARG A 70 30.22 1.70 -3.67
CA ARG A 70 30.15 2.79 -2.70
C ARG A 70 29.19 3.90 -3.16
N LYS A 71 29.37 4.40 -4.38
CA LYS A 71 28.49 5.43 -4.98
C LYS A 71 27.03 4.98 -5.08
N ALA A 72 26.79 3.68 -5.33
CA ALA A 72 25.44 3.13 -5.38
C ALA A 72 24.81 3.11 -3.98
N ALA A 73 25.55 2.71 -2.95
CA ALA A 73 25.11 2.75 -1.55
C ALA A 73 24.80 4.19 -1.08
N GLU A 74 25.71 5.13 -1.34
CA GLU A 74 25.53 6.56 -1.02
C GLU A 74 24.28 7.15 -1.68
N LYS A 75 24.11 6.95 -2.98
CA LYS A 75 22.89 7.37 -3.71
C LYS A 75 21.64 6.72 -3.15
N GLY A 76 21.74 5.47 -2.71
CA GLY A 76 20.65 4.74 -2.08
C GLY A 76 20.24 5.35 -0.74
N ILE A 77 21.22 5.71 0.12
CA ILE A 77 20.96 6.39 1.40
C ILE A 77 20.27 7.73 1.15
N VAL A 78 20.80 8.55 0.23
CA VAL A 78 20.18 9.83 -0.15
C VAL A 78 18.73 9.64 -0.60
N LYS A 79 18.44 8.58 -1.34
CA LYS A 79 17.08 8.26 -1.77
C LYS A 79 16.18 7.86 -0.59
N VAL A 80 16.68 7.11 0.38
CA VAL A 80 15.94 6.77 1.61
C VAL A 80 15.66 8.04 2.43
N MET A 81 16.66 8.90 2.61
CA MET A 81 16.50 10.20 3.28
C MET A 81 15.42 11.06 2.58
N SER A 82 15.45 11.12 1.26
CA SER A 82 14.44 11.84 0.47
C SER A 82 13.03 11.32 0.71
N ARG A 83 12.86 9.98 0.80
CA ARG A 83 11.56 9.36 1.15
C ARG A 83 11.06 9.77 2.52
N MET A 84 11.96 9.97 3.46
CA MET A 84 11.66 10.35 4.84
C MET A 84 11.55 11.87 5.03
N GLY A 85 11.77 12.65 3.96
CA GLY A 85 11.75 14.12 4.01
C GLY A 85 12.93 14.73 4.80
N ILE A 86 14.06 14.01 4.92
CA ILE A 86 15.24 14.46 5.64
C ILE A 86 16.32 14.91 4.63
N SER A 87 16.72 16.17 4.69
CA SER A 87 17.64 16.79 3.73
C SER A 87 19.12 16.65 4.08
N THR A 88 19.48 16.37 5.32
CA THR A 88 20.88 16.29 5.76
C THR A 88 21.19 14.96 6.45
N ILE A 89 22.41 14.45 6.24
CA ILE A 89 22.86 13.21 6.90
C ILE A 89 22.94 13.36 8.44
N LEU A 90 23.21 14.57 8.92
CA LEU A 90 23.22 14.84 10.37
C LEU A 90 21.81 14.73 10.97
N GLY A 91 20.78 15.18 10.24
CA GLY A 91 19.37 15.01 10.66
C GLY A 91 18.89 13.56 10.52
N TYR A 92 19.52 12.77 9.66
CA TYR A 92 19.17 11.36 9.46
C TYR A 92 19.86 10.42 10.45
N LYS A 93 21.11 10.71 10.83
CA LYS A 93 21.89 9.90 11.77
C LYS A 93 21.21 9.83 13.13
N GLY A 94 20.81 8.63 13.55
CA GLY A 94 20.13 8.40 14.81
C GLY A 94 18.66 8.87 14.85
N ALA A 95 18.06 9.24 13.71
CA ALA A 95 16.66 9.66 13.64
C ALA A 95 15.67 8.52 13.94
N GLN A 96 16.07 7.26 13.77
CA GLN A 96 15.29 6.04 14.10
C GLN A 96 13.90 5.99 13.46
N LEU A 97 13.72 6.58 12.27
CA LEU A 97 12.44 6.64 11.54
C LEU A 97 12.12 5.32 10.83
N PHE A 98 12.10 4.26 11.61
CA PHE A 98 11.73 2.91 11.20
C PHE A 98 10.68 2.35 12.15
N GLU A 99 10.07 1.24 11.80
CA GLU A 99 9.14 0.52 12.64
C GLU A 99 9.69 -0.87 12.95
N ALA A 100 9.61 -1.27 14.21
CA ALA A 100 9.94 -2.63 14.65
C ALA A 100 8.71 -3.52 14.48
N VAL A 101 8.86 -4.61 13.73
CA VAL A 101 7.78 -5.58 13.49
C VAL A 101 8.23 -6.95 13.99
N GLY A 102 7.49 -7.51 14.94
CA GLY A 102 7.77 -8.84 15.49
C GLY A 102 8.94 -8.91 16.47
N LEU A 103 9.27 -7.81 17.15
CA LEU A 103 10.19 -7.78 18.30
C LEU A 103 9.40 -7.54 19.59
N SER A 104 9.83 -8.19 20.68
CA SER A 104 9.22 -7.95 21.99
C SER A 104 9.47 -6.53 22.50
N ASP A 105 8.54 -6.03 23.31
CA ASP A 105 8.68 -4.70 23.93
C ASP A 105 9.97 -4.59 24.76
N SER A 106 10.41 -5.66 25.40
CA SER A 106 11.67 -5.68 26.17
C SER A 106 12.90 -5.45 25.28
N VAL A 107 12.91 -5.98 24.06
CA VAL A 107 13.97 -5.75 23.07
C VAL A 107 13.88 -4.34 22.51
N VAL A 108 12.68 -3.91 22.11
CA VAL A 108 12.49 -2.56 21.53
C VAL A 108 12.84 -1.48 22.56
N ASN A 109 12.30 -1.54 23.76
CA ASN A 109 12.53 -0.52 24.79
C ASN A 109 13.98 -0.40 25.22
N LYS A 110 14.73 -1.52 25.19
CA LYS A 110 16.14 -1.53 25.61
C LYS A 110 17.12 -1.17 24.51
N TYR A 111 16.91 -1.72 23.31
CA TYR A 111 17.89 -1.63 22.21
C TYR A 111 17.48 -0.69 21.08
N PHE A 112 16.18 -0.47 20.90
CA PHE A 112 15.61 0.40 19.86
C PHE A 112 14.70 1.46 20.49
N THR A 113 15.14 2.05 21.60
CA THR A 113 14.36 3.01 22.40
C THR A 113 13.78 4.12 21.53
N GLY A 114 12.45 4.32 21.62
CA GLY A 114 11.74 5.30 20.80
C GLY A 114 11.27 4.81 19.43
N THR A 115 11.70 3.62 18.99
CA THR A 115 11.18 3.00 17.76
C THR A 115 9.77 2.50 18.01
N VAL A 116 8.85 2.84 17.11
CA VAL A 116 7.46 2.40 17.19
C VAL A 116 7.35 0.91 16.88
N THR A 117 6.51 0.20 17.62
CA THR A 117 6.13 -1.19 17.35
C THR A 117 4.64 -1.40 17.55
N ARG A 118 3.98 -2.06 16.61
CA ARG A 118 2.56 -2.43 16.65
C ARG A 118 2.36 -3.93 16.76
N ILE A 119 3.38 -4.71 16.42
CA ILE A 119 3.39 -6.17 16.52
C ILE A 119 4.58 -6.58 17.38
N GLY A 120 4.29 -7.09 18.57
CA GLY A 120 5.29 -7.69 19.46
C GLY A 120 5.80 -9.02 18.92
N GLY A 121 6.85 -9.58 19.55
CA GLY A 121 7.35 -10.87 19.08
C GLY A 121 8.62 -11.33 19.79
N LEU A 122 9.69 -11.53 19.04
CA LEU A 122 10.91 -12.20 19.44
C LEU A 122 11.60 -11.55 20.65
N SER A 123 11.92 -12.38 21.64
CA SER A 123 12.83 -12.03 22.74
C SER A 123 14.29 -12.06 22.28
N LEU A 124 15.20 -11.53 23.11
CA LEU A 124 16.63 -11.56 22.84
C LEU A 124 17.16 -13.00 22.66
N ASP A 125 16.73 -13.92 23.51
CA ASP A 125 17.13 -15.34 23.43
C ASP A 125 16.69 -16.02 22.11
N GLN A 126 15.54 -15.60 21.57
CA GLN A 126 15.07 -16.10 20.28
C GLN A 126 15.87 -15.49 19.12
N ILE A 127 16.26 -14.22 19.20
CA ILE A 127 17.17 -13.57 18.23
C ILE A 127 18.53 -14.25 18.25
N GLU A 128 19.07 -14.59 19.44
CA GLU A 128 20.31 -15.36 19.59
C GLU A 128 20.22 -16.71 18.87
N LYS A 129 19.14 -17.47 19.10
CA LYS A 129 18.93 -18.77 18.43
C LYS A 129 18.91 -18.65 16.90
N GLU A 130 18.26 -17.61 16.35
CA GLU A 130 18.27 -17.36 14.89
C GLU A 130 19.67 -17.00 14.38
N TYR A 131 20.44 -16.27 15.19
CA TYR A 131 21.83 -15.93 14.84
C TYR A 131 22.71 -17.19 14.85
N LEU A 132 22.62 -18.02 15.89
CA LEU A 132 23.38 -19.27 15.99
C LEU A 132 23.01 -20.25 14.85
N GLN A 133 21.73 -20.33 14.47
CA GLN A 133 21.31 -21.12 13.33
C GLN A 133 21.96 -20.64 12.02
N ARG A 134 21.99 -19.34 11.77
CA ARG A 134 22.68 -18.76 10.59
C ARG A 134 24.18 -19.04 10.60
N MET A 135 24.82 -19.04 11.78
CA MET A 135 26.22 -19.41 11.91
C MET A 135 26.44 -20.87 11.59
N GLU A 136 25.57 -21.78 12.07
CA GLU A 136 25.64 -23.20 11.75
C GLU A 136 25.40 -23.45 10.25
N ASP A 137 24.44 -22.76 9.63
CA ASP A 137 24.18 -22.86 8.19
C ASP A 137 25.36 -22.38 7.34
N ALA A 138 26.11 -21.37 7.83
CA ALA A 138 27.25 -20.79 7.11
C ALA A 138 28.54 -21.58 7.30
N PHE A 139 28.82 -22.11 8.49
CA PHE A 139 30.12 -22.64 8.88
C PHE A 139 30.06 -24.10 9.40
N GLY A 140 28.85 -24.64 9.60
CA GLY A 140 28.67 -25.98 10.14
C GLY A 140 29.00 -27.10 9.15
N SER A 141 29.04 -28.35 9.68
CA SER A 141 29.42 -29.54 8.93
C SER A 141 28.45 -29.96 7.81
N ARG A 142 27.23 -29.39 7.81
CA ARG A 142 26.20 -29.65 6.79
C ARG A 142 26.22 -28.68 5.60
N ARG A 143 27.29 -27.90 5.45
CA ARG A 143 27.43 -26.96 4.34
C ARG A 143 27.41 -27.73 3.01
N GLY A 144 26.40 -27.50 2.21
CA GLY A 144 26.34 -28.01 0.84
C GLY A 144 27.30 -27.22 -0.06
N ASP A 145 27.77 -27.85 -1.13
CA ASP A 145 28.68 -27.23 -2.12
C ASP A 145 27.97 -26.18 -3.01
N TYR A 146 26.65 -26.02 -2.87
CA TYR A 146 25.85 -25.17 -3.73
C TYR A 146 25.20 -24.03 -2.93
N LEU A 147 25.21 -22.84 -3.52
CA LEU A 147 24.42 -21.70 -3.02
C LEU A 147 22.93 -21.94 -3.24
N GLN A 148 22.11 -21.46 -2.32
CA GLN A 148 20.66 -21.49 -2.48
C GLN A 148 20.23 -20.73 -3.74
N SER A 149 19.16 -21.21 -4.41
CA SER A 149 18.68 -20.66 -5.67
C SER A 149 18.21 -19.21 -5.61
N GLY A 150 17.97 -18.66 -4.43
CA GLY A 150 17.38 -17.32 -4.23
C GLY A 150 15.90 -17.30 -4.62
N GLY A 151 15.51 -16.44 -5.56
CA GLY A 151 14.12 -16.42 -6.03
C GLY A 151 13.24 -15.35 -5.38
N ILE A 152 13.80 -14.38 -4.67
CA ILE A 152 13.04 -13.33 -3.96
C ILE A 152 12.12 -12.53 -4.91
N TYR A 153 12.57 -12.24 -6.13
CA TYR A 153 11.84 -11.38 -7.07
C TYR A 153 11.03 -12.12 -8.13
N GLN A 154 11.49 -13.31 -8.47
CA GLN A 154 10.87 -14.21 -9.45
C GLN A 154 10.85 -15.59 -8.86
N PHE A 155 9.78 -16.34 -9.11
CA PHE A 155 9.67 -17.73 -8.70
C PHE A 155 10.84 -18.55 -9.26
N LYS A 156 11.42 -19.38 -8.41
CA LYS A 156 12.34 -20.47 -8.76
C LYS A 156 11.94 -21.72 -7.99
N ALA A 157 12.02 -22.88 -8.61
CA ALA A 157 11.51 -24.13 -8.04
C ALA A 157 12.09 -24.45 -6.65
N ASP A 158 13.40 -24.22 -6.46
CA ASP A 158 14.10 -24.48 -5.20
C ASP A 158 14.45 -23.17 -4.45
N GLY A 159 13.70 -22.11 -4.73
CA GLY A 159 13.93 -20.78 -4.16
C GLY A 159 12.92 -20.40 -3.10
N GLU A 160 12.88 -19.11 -2.81
CA GLU A 160 11.93 -18.54 -1.87
C GLU A 160 10.48 -18.79 -2.32
N TYR A 161 9.62 -19.11 -1.37
CA TYR A 161 8.20 -19.36 -1.62
C TYR A 161 7.46 -18.09 -2.05
N HIS A 162 6.61 -18.23 -3.05
CA HIS A 162 5.72 -17.16 -3.54
C HIS A 162 4.27 -17.60 -3.50
N LEU A 163 3.39 -16.75 -2.95
CA LEU A 163 1.93 -16.97 -3.00
C LEU A 163 1.41 -17.08 -4.44
N PHE A 164 1.94 -16.23 -5.34
CA PHE A 164 1.71 -16.37 -6.78
C PHE A 164 2.84 -17.21 -7.40
N ASN A 165 2.74 -18.50 -7.31
CA ASN A 165 3.61 -19.49 -7.97
C ASN A 165 2.91 -20.07 -9.22
N PRO A 166 3.59 -20.82 -10.07
CA PRO A 166 2.99 -21.38 -11.28
C PRO A 166 1.73 -22.22 -11.05
N HIS A 167 1.67 -22.94 -9.92
CA HIS A 167 0.54 -23.81 -9.61
C HIS A 167 -0.69 -22.98 -9.18
N THR A 168 -0.53 -22.07 -8.23
CA THR A 168 -1.63 -21.20 -7.78
C THR A 168 -2.15 -20.29 -8.89
N ILE A 169 -1.25 -19.78 -9.76
CA ILE A 169 -1.63 -18.99 -10.94
C ILE A 169 -2.46 -19.85 -11.91
N TYR A 170 -1.99 -21.06 -12.20
CA TYR A 170 -2.69 -21.96 -13.11
C TYR A 170 -4.09 -22.31 -12.61
N ASN A 171 -4.21 -22.76 -11.36
CA ASN A 171 -5.50 -23.14 -10.76
C ASN A 171 -6.49 -21.98 -10.76
N PHE A 172 -6.04 -20.80 -10.37
CA PHE A 172 -6.87 -19.59 -10.41
C PHE A 172 -7.33 -19.26 -11.85
N GLN A 173 -6.40 -19.29 -12.82
CA GLN A 173 -6.75 -19.01 -14.22
C GLN A 173 -7.73 -20.05 -14.79
N GLN A 174 -7.63 -21.32 -14.42
CA GLN A 174 -8.61 -22.34 -14.83
C GLN A 174 -10.00 -22.06 -14.27
N ALA A 175 -10.09 -21.69 -13.00
CA ALA A 175 -11.36 -21.35 -12.35
C ALA A 175 -12.06 -20.18 -13.07
N VAL A 176 -11.36 -19.06 -13.25
CA VAL A 176 -11.98 -17.85 -13.83
C VAL A 176 -12.27 -17.98 -15.33
N ARG A 177 -11.45 -18.72 -16.08
CA ARG A 177 -11.66 -18.96 -17.52
C ARG A 177 -12.86 -19.87 -17.79
N LYS A 178 -13.06 -20.87 -16.94
CA LYS A 178 -14.19 -21.81 -17.05
C LYS A 178 -15.47 -21.27 -16.40
N GLY A 179 -15.40 -20.22 -15.60
CA GLY A 179 -16.53 -19.76 -14.79
C GLY A 179 -16.92 -20.78 -13.71
N ASP A 180 -15.96 -21.53 -13.18
CA ASP A 180 -16.20 -22.65 -12.26
C ASP A 180 -15.82 -22.25 -10.82
N TYR A 181 -16.84 -21.97 -10.02
CA TYR A 181 -16.67 -21.60 -8.60
C TYR A 181 -16.08 -22.72 -7.75
N LYS A 182 -16.35 -23.99 -8.08
CA LYS A 182 -15.76 -25.13 -7.36
C LYS A 182 -14.23 -25.14 -7.51
N LEU A 183 -13.72 -24.92 -8.72
CA LEU A 183 -12.29 -24.80 -8.94
C LEU A 183 -11.71 -23.58 -8.22
N PHE A 184 -12.46 -22.50 -8.10
CA PHE A 184 -12.03 -21.35 -7.29
C PHE A 184 -11.93 -21.71 -5.81
N LYS A 185 -12.86 -22.47 -5.26
CA LYS A 185 -12.78 -22.96 -3.88
C LYS A 185 -11.60 -23.93 -3.64
N GLU A 186 -11.27 -24.75 -4.63
CA GLU A 186 -10.06 -25.59 -4.57
C GLU A 186 -8.78 -24.74 -4.51
N TYR A 187 -8.71 -23.66 -5.31
CA TYR A 187 -7.62 -22.69 -5.26
C TYR A 187 -7.51 -21.98 -3.89
N THR A 188 -8.62 -21.49 -3.32
CA THR A 188 -8.59 -20.80 -2.03
C THR A 188 -8.24 -21.73 -0.88
N ALA A 189 -8.76 -22.98 -0.89
CA ALA A 189 -8.43 -24.01 0.08
C ALA A 189 -6.94 -24.41 0.03
N GLU A 190 -6.34 -24.42 -1.15
CA GLU A 190 -4.91 -24.65 -1.31
C GLU A 190 -4.08 -23.55 -0.67
N LEU A 191 -4.44 -22.29 -0.92
CA LEU A 191 -3.77 -21.14 -0.29
C LEU A 191 -3.87 -21.18 1.23
N ASP A 192 -5.02 -21.53 1.78
CA ASP A 192 -5.21 -21.65 3.22
C ASP A 192 -4.37 -22.78 3.83
N LYS A 193 -4.22 -23.90 3.11
CA LYS A 193 -3.38 -25.02 3.52
C LYS A 193 -1.89 -24.66 3.46
N GLU A 194 -1.46 -24.02 2.39
CA GLU A 194 -0.07 -23.55 2.24
C GLU A 194 0.30 -22.52 3.32
N ALA A 195 -0.64 -21.65 3.69
CA ALA A 195 -0.44 -20.64 4.73
C ALA A 195 -0.12 -21.26 6.11
N LEU A 196 -0.57 -22.48 6.38
CA LEU A 196 -0.23 -23.21 7.64
C LEU A 196 1.19 -23.74 7.63
N SER A 197 1.72 -24.12 6.48
CA SER A 197 3.07 -24.67 6.33
C SER A 197 4.13 -23.60 6.15
N THR A 198 3.80 -22.54 5.40
CA THR A 198 4.73 -21.48 5.00
C THR A 198 4.02 -20.12 5.09
N PRO A 199 3.74 -19.59 6.29
CA PRO A 199 3.04 -18.34 6.46
C PRO A 199 3.85 -17.18 5.86
N THR A 200 3.26 -16.47 4.90
CA THR A 200 3.90 -15.36 4.17
C THR A 200 3.24 -14.01 4.40
N THR A 201 2.05 -14.00 5.03
CA THR A 201 1.30 -12.77 5.33
C THR A 201 0.80 -12.81 6.76
N LEU A 202 0.53 -11.63 7.34
CA LEU A 202 -0.04 -11.56 8.71
C LEU A 202 -1.39 -12.26 8.78
N ARG A 203 -2.27 -12.02 7.81
CA ARG A 203 -3.61 -12.59 7.79
C ARG A 203 -3.64 -14.12 7.66
N SER A 204 -2.59 -14.73 7.11
CA SER A 204 -2.52 -16.21 7.00
C SER A 204 -2.42 -16.91 8.35
N ILE A 205 -1.90 -16.22 9.36
CA ILE A 205 -1.73 -16.75 10.73
C ILE A 205 -2.86 -16.33 11.68
N TRP A 206 -3.95 -15.81 11.16
CA TRP A 206 -5.15 -15.51 11.94
C TRP A 206 -6.27 -16.48 11.64
N GLU A 207 -7.16 -16.66 12.60
CA GLU A 207 -8.39 -17.45 12.48
C GLU A 207 -9.60 -16.63 12.92
N PHE A 208 -10.76 -17.03 12.44
CA PHE A 208 -12.03 -16.43 12.85
C PHE A 208 -12.56 -17.16 14.10
N LYS A 209 -12.95 -16.41 15.12
CA LYS A 209 -13.68 -16.89 16.31
C LYS A 209 -14.82 -15.93 16.59
N SER A 210 -16.01 -16.31 16.17
CA SER A 210 -17.25 -15.55 16.39
C SER A 210 -18.15 -16.29 17.36
N ASP A 211 -18.67 -15.57 18.34
CA ASP A 211 -19.73 -16.08 19.25
C ASP A 211 -21.13 -15.73 18.69
N ARG A 212 -21.22 -15.08 17.52
CA ARG A 212 -22.48 -14.77 16.86
C ARG A 212 -23.11 -16.03 16.28
N PRO A 213 -24.45 -16.17 16.32
CA PRO A 213 -25.11 -17.28 15.63
C PRO A 213 -24.91 -17.17 14.11
N LYS A 214 -24.63 -18.28 13.47
CA LYS A 214 -24.59 -18.34 11.99
C LYS A 214 -25.95 -17.90 11.42
N VAL A 215 -25.91 -17.25 10.26
CA VAL A 215 -27.11 -16.88 9.51
C VAL A 215 -27.19 -17.69 8.22
N ASP A 216 -28.40 -17.85 7.68
CA ASP A 216 -28.58 -18.51 6.39
C ASP A 216 -27.97 -17.65 5.27
N LEU A 217 -27.35 -18.27 4.28
CA LEU A 217 -26.71 -17.56 3.15
C LEU A 217 -27.71 -16.70 2.37
N SER A 218 -28.98 -17.09 2.36
CA SER A 218 -30.06 -16.31 1.73
C SER A 218 -30.39 -14.99 2.46
N GLU A 219 -30.02 -14.87 3.74
CA GLU A 219 -30.16 -13.64 4.51
C GLU A 219 -28.99 -12.66 4.32
N VAL A 220 -27.89 -13.11 3.73
CA VAL A 220 -26.72 -12.28 3.45
C VAL A 220 -26.92 -11.48 2.17
N GLU A 221 -26.49 -10.21 2.19
CA GLU A 221 -26.58 -9.34 1.01
C GLU A 221 -26.05 -10.03 -0.27
N PRO A 222 -26.69 -9.80 -1.43
CA PRO A 222 -26.38 -10.52 -2.66
C PRO A 222 -25.02 -10.09 -3.25
N VAL A 223 -24.43 -10.98 -4.05
CA VAL A 223 -23.16 -10.77 -4.74
C VAL A 223 -23.13 -9.45 -5.52
N GLU A 224 -24.23 -9.14 -6.21
CA GLU A 224 -24.40 -7.93 -7.03
C GLU A 224 -24.31 -6.64 -6.22
N THR A 225 -24.57 -6.69 -4.92
CA THR A 225 -24.38 -5.56 -4.00
C THR A 225 -22.94 -5.48 -3.53
N ILE A 226 -22.35 -6.61 -3.17
CA ILE A 226 -20.97 -6.69 -2.67
C ILE A 226 -19.97 -6.25 -3.74
N VAL A 227 -20.12 -6.70 -5.00
CA VAL A 227 -19.17 -6.35 -6.08
C VAL A 227 -19.07 -4.85 -6.35
N LYS A 228 -20.06 -4.05 -6.00
CA LYS A 228 -20.02 -2.58 -6.11
C LYS A 228 -18.97 -1.95 -5.18
N ARG A 229 -18.55 -2.67 -4.13
CA ARG A 229 -17.47 -2.30 -3.22
C ARG A 229 -16.09 -2.70 -3.76
N PHE A 230 -16.05 -3.49 -4.83
CA PHE A 230 -14.82 -3.99 -5.44
C PHE A 230 -14.31 -3.02 -6.50
N LYS A 231 -13.00 -2.87 -6.54
CA LYS A 231 -12.31 -2.00 -7.48
C LYS A 231 -11.12 -2.72 -8.08
N VAL A 232 -10.71 -2.30 -9.25
CA VAL A 232 -9.37 -2.65 -9.74
C VAL A 232 -8.43 -1.51 -9.41
N GLY A 233 -7.31 -1.86 -8.77
CA GLY A 233 -6.30 -0.90 -8.32
C GLY A 233 -5.66 -0.13 -9.48
N ALA A 234 -5.08 1.01 -9.17
CA ALA A 234 -4.50 1.93 -10.14
C ALA A 234 -3.36 1.30 -10.95
N MET A 235 -3.62 1.04 -12.22
CA MET A 235 -2.65 0.52 -13.19
C MET A 235 -2.70 1.37 -14.45
N SER A 236 -1.66 2.17 -14.72
CA SER A 236 -1.69 3.20 -15.74
C SER A 236 -1.68 2.64 -17.16
N PHE A 237 -2.39 3.32 -18.05
CA PHE A 237 -2.20 3.16 -19.49
C PHE A 237 -0.74 3.50 -19.87
N GLY A 238 -0.14 2.66 -20.67
CA GLY A 238 1.30 2.73 -20.97
C GLY A 238 2.13 1.78 -20.09
N SER A 239 1.79 1.57 -18.82
CA SER A 239 2.29 0.43 -18.04
C SER A 239 1.64 -0.86 -18.51
N LEU A 240 0.32 -0.86 -18.68
CA LEU A 240 -0.45 -1.91 -19.32
C LEU A 240 -0.65 -1.62 -20.81
N SER A 241 -0.88 -2.66 -21.59
CA SER A 241 -1.35 -2.57 -22.97
C SER A 241 -2.76 -1.96 -23.02
N LYS A 242 -3.13 -1.45 -24.18
CA LYS A 242 -4.48 -0.94 -24.44
C LYS A 242 -5.53 -2.02 -24.17
N GLU A 243 -5.29 -3.20 -24.71
CA GLU A 243 -6.19 -4.35 -24.61
C GLU A 243 -6.47 -4.73 -23.16
N ALA A 244 -5.41 -4.87 -22.34
CA ALA A 244 -5.55 -5.21 -20.94
C ALA A 244 -6.30 -4.14 -20.14
N HIS A 245 -6.00 -2.86 -20.40
CA HIS A 245 -6.60 -1.74 -19.68
C HIS A 245 -8.09 -1.58 -20.01
N GLU A 246 -8.46 -1.74 -21.28
CA GLU A 246 -9.86 -1.63 -21.75
C GLU A 246 -10.70 -2.83 -21.30
N THR A 247 -10.15 -4.06 -21.39
CA THR A 247 -10.81 -5.30 -20.92
C THR A 247 -11.20 -5.21 -19.44
N ILE A 248 -10.30 -4.69 -18.60
CA ILE A 248 -10.57 -4.48 -17.17
C ILE A 248 -11.68 -3.45 -16.97
N ALA A 249 -11.65 -2.33 -17.68
CA ALA A 249 -12.67 -1.29 -17.53
C ALA A 249 -14.06 -1.78 -17.97
N GLU A 250 -14.11 -2.48 -19.08
CA GLU A 250 -15.34 -3.10 -19.59
C GLU A 250 -15.95 -4.08 -18.58
N ALA A 251 -15.13 -5.00 -18.06
CA ALA A 251 -15.56 -5.96 -17.06
C ALA A 251 -16.14 -5.30 -15.81
N MET A 252 -15.43 -4.32 -15.25
CA MET A 252 -15.86 -3.66 -14.01
C MET A 252 -17.14 -2.83 -14.23
N ASN A 253 -17.26 -2.17 -15.38
CA ASN A 253 -18.46 -1.41 -15.72
C ASN A 253 -19.69 -2.31 -15.85
N SER A 254 -19.55 -3.51 -16.43
CA SER A 254 -20.66 -4.45 -16.65
C SER A 254 -21.28 -4.97 -15.35
N ILE A 255 -20.52 -5.04 -14.26
CA ILE A 255 -20.99 -5.49 -12.94
C ILE A 255 -21.26 -4.33 -11.96
N GLY A 256 -21.23 -3.08 -12.43
CA GLY A 256 -21.45 -1.92 -11.59
C GLY A 256 -20.29 -1.57 -10.64
N ALA A 257 -19.16 -2.25 -10.78
CA ALA A 257 -17.93 -1.99 -10.02
C ALA A 257 -17.08 -0.90 -10.70
N LYS A 258 -15.84 -0.66 -10.22
CA LYS A 258 -15.01 0.45 -10.69
C LYS A 258 -13.59 0.00 -11.06
N SER A 259 -13.10 0.47 -12.21
CA SER A 259 -11.69 0.41 -12.56
C SER A 259 -11.01 1.76 -12.38
N ASN A 260 -9.69 1.75 -12.20
CA ASN A 260 -8.88 2.95 -11.99
C ASN A 260 -7.97 3.17 -13.21
N SER A 261 -7.98 4.38 -13.76
CA SER A 261 -7.15 4.77 -14.90
C SER A 261 -5.64 4.68 -14.64
N GLY A 262 -5.24 4.74 -13.35
CA GLY A 262 -3.85 4.99 -12.98
C GLY A 262 -3.37 6.40 -13.35
N GLU A 263 -2.10 6.69 -13.10
CA GLU A 263 -1.49 8.03 -13.24
C GLU A 263 -1.16 8.44 -14.69
N GLY A 264 -1.63 7.72 -15.68
CA GLY A 264 -1.24 7.89 -17.07
C GLY A 264 -2.21 8.65 -17.94
N GLY A 265 -3.28 9.20 -17.39
CA GLY A 265 -4.40 9.71 -18.19
C GLY A 265 -5.20 8.57 -18.85
N GLU A 266 -6.13 8.93 -19.70
CA GLU A 266 -6.95 7.99 -20.45
C GLU A 266 -7.38 8.59 -21.78
N ASN A 267 -7.53 7.76 -22.81
CA ASN A 267 -7.97 8.22 -24.12
C ASN A 267 -9.41 8.75 -24.05
N ARG A 268 -9.62 9.99 -24.51
CA ARG A 268 -10.94 10.67 -24.48
C ARG A 268 -12.06 9.89 -25.16
N ASN A 269 -11.74 9.06 -26.17
CA ASN A 269 -12.74 8.23 -26.85
C ASN A 269 -13.40 7.19 -25.94
N ARG A 270 -12.78 6.88 -24.79
CA ARG A 270 -13.30 5.96 -23.79
C ARG A 270 -14.31 6.58 -22.83
N PHE A 271 -14.41 7.92 -22.77
CA PHE A 271 -15.32 8.62 -21.84
C PHE A 271 -16.79 8.50 -22.25
N LYS A 272 -17.04 8.06 -23.46
CA LYS A 272 -18.40 7.78 -23.97
C LYS A 272 -18.59 6.29 -24.18
N VAL A 273 -19.84 5.83 -24.06
CA VAL A 273 -20.20 4.49 -24.45
C VAL A 273 -19.89 4.30 -25.94
N GLN A 274 -19.27 3.18 -26.25
CA GLN A 274 -18.87 2.86 -27.62
C GLN A 274 -20.12 2.53 -28.49
N PRO A 275 -20.02 2.63 -29.83
CA PRO A 275 -21.15 2.31 -30.72
C PRO A 275 -21.69 0.89 -30.56
N ASP A 276 -20.86 -0.05 -30.11
CA ASP A 276 -21.22 -1.43 -29.83
C ASP A 276 -21.82 -1.64 -28.42
N GLY A 277 -22.06 -0.57 -27.67
CA GLY A 277 -22.64 -0.59 -26.33
C GLY A 277 -21.63 -0.80 -25.19
N ARG A 278 -20.34 -1.05 -25.48
CA ARG A 278 -19.34 -1.24 -24.44
C ARG A 278 -19.00 0.08 -23.74
N ASN A 279 -18.86 0.03 -22.43
CA ASN A 279 -18.37 1.14 -21.63
C ASN A 279 -16.92 0.86 -21.20
N LEU A 280 -15.98 1.59 -21.79
CA LEU A 280 -14.54 1.44 -21.57
C LEU A 280 -13.97 2.51 -20.61
N ASN A 281 -14.82 3.40 -20.06
CA ASN A 281 -14.41 4.46 -19.17
C ASN A 281 -13.95 3.88 -17.81
N SER A 282 -12.76 4.23 -17.37
CA SER A 282 -12.35 3.96 -15.98
C SER A 282 -13.05 4.97 -15.06
N LYS A 283 -13.96 4.51 -14.21
CA LYS A 283 -14.76 5.36 -13.33
C LYS A 283 -13.94 6.10 -12.29
N ILE A 284 -12.77 5.57 -11.93
CA ILE A 284 -11.82 6.22 -11.02
C ILE A 284 -10.71 6.85 -11.85
N LYS A 285 -10.53 8.16 -11.73
CA LYS A 285 -9.46 8.91 -12.38
C LYS A 285 -8.39 9.27 -11.36
N GLN A 286 -7.16 8.80 -11.57
CA GLN A 286 -6.06 9.07 -10.65
C GLN A 286 -5.35 10.38 -11.03
N VAL A 287 -5.07 11.19 -10.01
CA VAL A 287 -4.31 12.45 -10.08
C VAL A 287 -3.04 12.25 -9.25
N ALA A 288 -1.91 12.08 -9.93
CA ALA A 288 -0.59 11.93 -9.31
C ALA A 288 0.22 13.23 -9.45
N SER A 289 1.37 13.30 -8.80
CA SER A 289 2.24 14.48 -8.83
C SER A 289 2.65 14.91 -10.25
N GLY A 290 2.85 13.96 -11.17
CA GLY A 290 3.21 14.23 -12.56
C GLY A 290 2.08 14.80 -13.42
N ARG A 291 0.82 14.75 -12.97
CA ARG A 291 -0.38 15.25 -13.69
C ARG A 291 -0.50 14.78 -15.15
N PHE A 292 0.05 13.62 -15.51
CA PHE A 292 0.04 13.11 -16.87
C PHE A 292 -1.38 12.86 -17.38
N GLY A 293 -1.75 13.58 -18.46
CA GLY A 293 -3.07 13.46 -19.07
C GLY A 293 -4.23 14.02 -18.25
N VAL A 294 -3.95 14.74 -17.16
CA VAL A 294 -4.98 15.37 -16.31
C VAL A 294 -5.44 16.68 -16.97
N ASN A 295 -6.69 16.68 -17.39
CA ASN A 295 -7.39 17.85 -17.93
C ASN A 295 -8.85 17.84 -17.49
N ALA A 296 -9.60 18.91 -17.79
CA ALA A 296 -10.99 19.04 -17.35
C ALA A 296 -11.89 17.91 -17.85
N GLU A 297 -11.75 17.49 -19.11
CA GLU A 297 -12.55 16.40 -19.71
C GLU A 297 -12.29 15.06 -18.98
N TYR A 298 -11.02 14.77 -18.66
CA TYR A 298 -10.63 13.61 -17.88
C TYR A 298 -11.26 13.63 -16.48
N LEU A 299 -11.18 14.77 -15.78
CA LEU A 299 -11.72 14.93 -14.43
C LEU A 299 -13.26 14.83 -14.42
N MET A 300 -13.92 15.46 -15.41
CA MET A 300 -15.38 15.44 -15.55
C MET A 300 -15.94 14.04 -15.88
N SER A 301 -15.14 13.15 -16.48
CA SER A 301 -15.56 11.78 -16.82
C SER A 301 -15.52 10.82 -15.64
N ALA A 302 -15.10 11.28 -14.45
CA ALA A 302 -14.91 10.45 -13.26
C ALA A 302 -16.17 10.37 -12.39
N GLU A 303 -16.41 9.18 -11.81
CA GLU A 303 -17.26 9.02 -10.62
C GLU A 303 -16.46 9.18 -9.32
N GLU A 304 -15.14 8.92 -9.40
CA GLU A 304 -14.23 9.05 -8.26
C GLU A 304 -12.89 9.64 -8.75
N LEU A 305 -12.39 10.65 -8.05
CA LEU A 305 -11.07 11.25 -8.29
C LEU A 305 -10.13 10.81 -7.18
N GLN A 306 -9.04 10.12 -7.56
CA GLN A 306 -8.08 9.61 -6.60
C GLN A 306 -6.78 10.41 -6.61
N ILE A 307 -6.50 11.11 -5.52
CA ILE A 307 -5.23 11.80 -5.29
C ILE A 307 -4.20 10.76 -4.84
N LYS A 308 -3.16 10.54 -5.65
CA LYS A 308 -2.09 9.61 -5.34
C LYS A 308 -0.95 10.32 -4.61
N LEU A 309 -0.90 10.22 -3.29
CA LEU A 309 0.22 10.74 -2.50
C LEU A 309 1.39 9.77 -2.47
N ALA A 310 1.12 8.46 -2.39
CA ALA A 310 2.14 7.44 -2.36
C ALA A 310 1.61 6.10 -2.92
N GLN A 311 2.48 5.10 -2.96
CA GLN A 311 2.21 3.76 -3.48
C GLN A 311 2.82 2.71 -2.54
N GLY A 312 2.04 1.74 -2.09
CA GLY A 312 2.44 0.77 -1.05
C GLY A 312 3.71 -0.01 -1.37
N ALA A 313 3.87 -0.46 -2.61
CA ALA A 313 5.04 -1.24 -3.03
C ALA A 313 6.37 -0.44 -3.06
N LYS A 314 6.31 0.88 -3.07
CA LYS A 314 7.48 1.77 -3.10
C LYS A 314 7.19 3.13 -2.47
N PRO A 315 6.92 3.20 -1.17
CA PRO A 315 6.67 4.46 -0.48
C PRO A 315 7.77 5.48 -0.72
N GLY A 316 7.39 6.73 -1.01
CA GLY A 316 8.31 7.85 -1.17
C GLY A 316 9.18 7.85 -2.44
N GLU A 317 8.94 6.96 -3.41
CA GLU A 317 9.69 6.95 -4.69
C GLU A 317 9.00 7.64 -5.85
N GLY A 318 7.69 7.80 -5.77
CA GLY A 318 6.87 8.27 -6.87
C GLY A 318 6.69 7.24 -8.00
N GLY A 319 6.03 7.69 -9.08
CA GLY A 319 5.79 6.89 -10.28
C GLY A 319 6.83 7.13 -11.36
N GLN A 320 6.98 6.16 -12.26
CA GLN A 320 7.77 6.32 -13.47
C GLN A 320 7.27 5.42 -14.60
N LEU A 321 7.50 5.85 -15.84
CA LEU A 321 7.34 5.03 -17.03
C LEU A 321 8.65 5.05 -17.83
N PRO A 322 9.28 3.89 -18.11
CA PRO A 322 10.51 3.84 -18.93
C PRO A 322 10.28 4.39 -20.33
N GLY A 323 11.25 5.09 -20.91
CA GLY A 323 11.14 5.68 -22.24
C GLY A 323 10.77 4.68 -23.33
N GLN A 324 11.27 3.45 -23.25
CA GLN A 324 10.94 2.35 -24.16
C GLN A 324 9.46 1.94 -24.17
N LYS A 325 8.66 2.39 -23.20
CA LYS A 325 7.19 2.22 -23.15
C LYS A 325 6.43 3.45 -23.59
N VAL A 326 7.11 4.60 -23.75
CA VAL A 326 6.50 5.85 -24.16
C VAL A 326 6.41 5.92 -25.69
N PHE A 327 5.55 5.08 -26.26
CA PHE A 327 5.21 5.10 -27.68
C PHE A 327 4.37 6.36 -28.02
N PRO A 328 4.25 6.76 -29.30
CA PRO A 328 3.50 7.94 -29.70
C PRO A 328 2.08 8.01 -29.10
N TRP A 329 1.33 6.92 -29.12
CA TRP A 329 -0.02 6.86 -28.56
C TRP A 329 -0.07 6.98 -27.02
N VAL A 330 1.01 6.58 -26.32
CA VAL A 330 1.12 6.78 -24.87
C VAL A 330 1.48 8.23 -24.56
N ALA A 331 2.41 8.79 -25.33
CA ALA A 331 2.85 10.17 -25.20
C ALA A 331 1.71 11.17 -25.45
N GLU A 332 0.88 10.92 -26.46
CA GLU A 332 -0.30 11.74 -26.78
C GLU A 332 -1.25 11.83 -25.57
N ILE A 333 -1.61 10.69 -24.96
CA ILE A 333 -2.54 10.66 -23.82
C ILE A 333 -1.93 11.32 -22.58
N ARG A 334 -0.62 11.19 -22.39
CA ARG A 334 0.08 11.75 -21.23
C ARG A 334 0.48 13.22 -21.40
N GLY A 335 0.34 13.79 -22.58
CA GLY A 335 0.86 15.12 -22.89
C GLY A 335 2.40 15.17 -22.81
N ALA A 336 3.09 14.17 -23.35
CA ALA A 336 4.53 13.96 -23.19
C ALA A 336 5.23 13.71 -24.52
N THR A 337 6.56 13.65 -24.52
CA THR A 337 7.38 13.34 -25.70
C THR A 337 7.63 11.84 -25.84
N PRO A 338 7.40 11.23 -27.02
CA PRO A 338 7.70 9.82 -27.25
C PRO A 338 9.16 9.47 -26.97
N GLY A 339 9.40 8.27 -26.41
CA GLY A 339 10.73 7.75 -26.12
C GLY A 339 11.40 8.36 -24.87
N VAL A 340 10.86 9.43 -24.32
CA VAL A 340 11.41 10.07 -23.11
C VAL A 340 10.84 9.43 -21.86
N ARG A 341 11.71 9.09 -20.91
CA ARG A 341 11.30 8.56 -19.59
C ARG A 341 10.45 9.57 -18.85
N LEU A 342 9.32 9.13 -18.32
CA LEU A 342 8.41 9.95 -17.53
C LEU A 342 8.58 9.65 -16.04
N ILE A 343 8.65 10.71 -15.23
CA ILE A 343 8.81 10.64 -13.77
C ILE A 343 7.66 11.42 -13.14
N SER A 344 6.99 10.76 -12.18
CA SER A 344 6.04 11.39 -11.28
C SER A 344 6.73 11.49 -9.92
N PRO A 345 7.15 12.69 -9.48
CA PRO A 345 7.93 12.85 -8.25
C PRO A 345 7.21 12.30 -7.02
N PRO A 346 7.93 11.90 -5.94
CA PRO A 346 7.28 11.37 -4.73
C PRO A 346 6.29 12.34 -4.09
N PRO A 347 6.64 13.59 -3.74
CA PRO A 347 5.67 14.57 -3.27
C PRO A 347 4.97 15.26 -4.44
N HIS A 348 3.71 15.63 -4.26
CA HIS A 348 3.11 16.65 -5.11
C HIS A 348 3.79 17.99 -4.80
N HIS A 349 4.18 18.73 -5.84
CA HIS A 349 4.88 20.02 -5.67
C HIS A 349 4.02 21.11 -5.03
N ASP A 350 2.72 20.91 -4.99
CA ASP A 350 1.70 21.79 -4.45
C ASP A 350 1.10 21.28 -3.13
N ILE A 351 1.61 20.18 -2.56
CA ILE A 351 1.12 19.60 -1.29
C ILE A 351 2.27 19.40 -0.33
N TYR A 352 2.33 20.26 0.69
CA TYR A 352 3.29 20.20 1.79
C TYR A 352 2.63 20.09 3.17
N SER A 353 1.31 20.22 3.22
CA SER A 353 0.50 20.15 4.44
C SER A 353 -0.88 19.59 4.13
N ILE A 354 -1.66 19.33 5.19
CA ILE A 354 -3.08 18.94 5.07
C ILE A 354 -3.91 20.07 4.41
N GLU A 355 -3.56 21.32 4.68
CA GLU A 355 -4.21 22.50 4.10
C GLU A 355 -4.00 22.56 2.57
N ASP A 356 -2.79 22.26 2.09
CA ASP A 356 -2.52 22.20 0.66
C ASP A 356 -3.30 21.03 0.00
N LEU A 357 -3.41 19.90 0.70
CA LEU A 357 -4.24 18.80 0.24
C LEU A 357 -5.72 19.20 0.15
N ALA A 358 -6.20 19.94 1.15
CA ALA A 358 -7.58 20.45 1.16
C ALA A 358 -7.83 21.41 -0.01
N GLN A 359 -6.86 22.25 -0.37
CA GLN A 359 -6.96 23.11 -1.56
C GLN A 359 -7.10 22.26 -2.84
N LEU A 360 -6.27 21.21 -3.01
CA LEU A 360 -6.41 20.34 -4.17
C LEU A 360 -7.76 19.60 -4.19
N ILE A 361 -8.24 19.13 -3.04
CA ILE A 361 -9.57 18.51 -2.92
C ILE A 361 -10.66 19.49 -3.35
N TYR A 362 -10.57 20.73 -2.90
CA TYR A 362 -11.49 21.79 -3.28
C TYR A 362 -11.48 22.02 -4.80
N ASP A 363 -10.30 22.18 -5.40
CA ASP A 363 -10.14 22.43 -6.83
C ASP A 363 -10.74 21.29 -7.67
N LEU A 364 -10.51 20.03 -7.25
CA LEU A 364 -11.08 18.86 -7.91
C LEU A 364 -12.60 18.81 -7.79
N LYS A 365 -13.16 19.14 -6.62
CA LYS A 365 -14.62 19.24 -6.41
C LYS A 365 -15.24 20.41 -7.17
N ALA A 366 -14.52 21.52 -7.34
CA ALA A 366 -14.98 22.65 -8.16
C ALA A 366 -15.12 22.27 -9.63
N ILE A 367 -14.23 21.40 -10.14
CA ILE A 367 -14.30 20.90 -11.53
C ILE A 367 -15.38 19.83 -11.65
N ASN A 368 -15.42 18.85 -10.74
CA ASN A 368 -16.39 17.77 -10.76
C ASN A 368 -17.04 17.60 -9.38
N PRO A 369 -18.14 18.31 -9.10
CA PRO A 369 -18.81 18.29 -7.79
C PRO A 369 -19.51 16.95 -7.48
N TYR A 370 -19.71 16.10 -8.48
CA TYR A 370 -20.37 14.81 -8.34
C TYR A 370 -19.41 13.68 -8.00
N ALA A 371 -18.12 13.84 -8.33
CA ALA A 371 -17.12 12.82 -8.06
C ALA A 371 -16.76 12.76 -6.56
N LYS A 372 -16.62 11.55 -6.04
CA LYS A 372 -16.05 11.32 -4.71
C LYS A 372 -14.54 11.54 -4.74
N ILE A 373 -13.99 12.21 -3.74
CA ILE A 373 -12.54 12.40 -3.61
C ILE A 373 -11.95 11.30 -2.73
N ASN A 374 -11.00 10.58 -3.29
CA ASN A 374 -10.27 9.50 -2.64
C ASN A 374 -8.80 9.90 -2.50
N VAL A 375 -8.23 9.73 -1.31
CA VAL A 375 -6.80 9.99 -1.06
C VAL A 375 -6.08 8.66 -0.85
N LYS A 376 -5.10 8.35 -1.69
CA LYS A 376 -4.31 7.14 -1.57
C LYS A 376 -3.09 7.37 -0.69
N LEU A 377 -3.08 6.68 0.47
CA LEU A 377 -2.02 6.61 1.45
C LEU A 377 -1.37 5.23 1.44
N VAL A 378 -0.28 5.08 2.18
CA VAL A 378 0.40 3.80 2.37
C VAL A 378 0.37 3.37 3.82
N SER A 379 0.38 2.05 4.05
CA SER A 379 0.54 1.50 5.39
C SER A 379 1.90 1.90 5.96
N SER A 380 1.88 2.76 6.94
CA SER A 380 3.06 3.24 7.68
C SER A 380 2.63 3.70 9.06
N THR A 381 3.59 3.79 9.98
CA THR A 381 3.32 4.38 11.31
C THR A 381 2.81 5.80 11.19
N GLY A 382 1.75 6.13 11.90
CA GLY A 382 1.11 7.45 11.88
C GLY A 382 0.10 7.66 10.74
N VAL A 383 -0.14 6.63 9.91
CA VAL A 383 -1.12 6.73 8.80
C VAL A 383 -2.54 7.04 9.29
N GLY A 384 -2.89 6.62 10.51
CA GLY A 384 -4.17 6.96 11.13
C GLY A 384 -4.33 8.47 11.36
N THR A 385 -3.26 9.15 11.80
CA THR A 385 -3.25 10.61 11.94
C THR A 385 -3.37 11.31 10.59
N ILE A 386 -2.67 10.81 9.56
CA ILE A 386 -2.75 11.35 8.20
C ILE A 386 -4.16 11.14 7.64
N ALA A 387 -4.75 9.96 7.81
CA ALA A 387 -6.13 9.69 7.41
C ALA A 387 -7.14 10.63 8.09
N THR A 388 -6.96 10.91 9.39
CA THR A 388 -7.74 11.91 10.12
C THR A 388 -7.62 13.29 9.49
N GLY A 389 -6.41 13.71 9.12
CA GLY A 389 -6.18 14.94 8.38
C GLY A 389 -6.91 14.98 7.04
N CYS A 390 -6.86 13.88 6.26
CA CYS A 390 -7.55 13.77 4.97
C CYS A 390 -9.08 13.95 5.12
N VAL A 391 -9.69 13.36 6.17
CA VAL A 391 -11.12 13.54 6.45
C VAL A 391 -11.44 15.00 6.74
N LYS A 392 -10.63 15.64 7.60
CA LYS A 392 -10.80 17.08 7.93
C LYS A 392 -10.58 17.97 6.70
N ALA A 393 -9.73 17.57 5.78
CA ALA A 393 -9.51 18.24 4.49
C ALA A 393 -10.66 18.05 3.49
N GLY A 394 -11.66 17.24 3.80
CA GLY A 394 -12.86 17.04 2.96
C GLY A 394 -12.77 15.86 1.99
N ALA A 395 -11.84 14.92 2.20
CA ALA A 395 -11.83 13.66 1.45
C ALA A 395 -13.06 12.81 1.79
N ASP A 396 -13.65 12.19 0.78
CA ASP A 396 -14.78 11.25 0.96
C ASP A 396 -14.28 9.84 1.28
N LYS A 397 -13.06 9.50 0.81
CA LYS A 397 -12.45 8.17 0.94
C LYS A 397 -10.96 8.24 1.18
N VAL A 398 -10.42 7.22 1.83
CA VAL A 398 -8.97 7.00 1.94
C VAL A 398 -8.64 5.55 1.62
N VAL A 399 -7.61 5.34 0.79
CA VAL A 399 -7.03 4.02 0.52
C VAL A 399 -5.80 3.82 1.38
N ILE A 400 -5.74 2.73 2.12
CA ILE A 400 -4.54 2.25 2.80
C ILE A 400 -3.89 1.15 1.98
N SER A 401 -2.77 1.47 1.34
CA SER A 401 -2.07 0.58 0.41
C SER A 401 -0.93 -0.18 1.10
N GLY A 402 -0.91 -1.50 0.97
CA GLY A 402 0.14 -2.34 1.55
C GLY A 402 1.36 -2.54 0.64
N TYR A 403 2.48 -2.99 1.21
CA TYR A 403 3.75 -3.24 0.50
C TYR A 403 3.63 -4.28 -0.63
N ASP A 404 2.73 -5.22 -0.51
CA ASP A 404 2.48 -6.28 -1.49
C ASP A 404 1.76 -5.81 -2.77
N GLY A 405 1.43 -4.52 -2.86
CA GLY A 405 0.93 -3.90 -4.09
C GLY A 405 1.93 -4.08 -5.24
N GLY A 406 1.42 -4.33 -6.46
CA GLY A 406 2.27 -4.49 -7.64
C GLY A 406 2.91 -3.19 -8.09
N THR A 407 4.09 -3.28 -8.70
CA THR A 407 4.70 -2.16 -9.42
C THR A 407 5.46 -2.67 -10.64
N GLY A 408 5.22 -2.03 -11.81
CA GLY A 408 5.93 -2.34 -13.04
C GLY A 408 7.30 -1.65 -13.17
N ALA A 409 7.66 -0.79 -12.23
CA ALA A 409 8.91 -0.03 -12.30
C ALA A 409 9.35 0.44 -10.90
N SER A 410 10.19 -0.35 -10.25
CA SER A 410 10.82 0.01 -8.98
C SER A 410 12.14 -0.74 -8.83
N PRO A 411 13.14 -0.15 -8.15
CA PRO A 411 14.31 -0.89 -7.73
C PRO A 411 13.92 -2.10 -6.88
N ARG A 412 14.65 -3.20 -7.03
CA ARG A 412 14.35 -4.46 -6.34
C ARG A 412 14.38 -4.33 -4.83
N ASN A 413 15.38 -3.62 -4.29
CA ASN A 413 15.50 -3.35 -2.86
C ASN A 413 14.30 -2.58 -2.29
N SER A 414 13.72 -1.64 -3.05
CA SER A 414 12.53 -0.92 -2.59
C SER A 414 11.30 -1.82 -2.45
N VAL A 415 11.10 -2.73 -3.40
CA VAL A 415 9.99 -3.70 -3.36
C VAL A 415 10.16 -4.68 -2.19
N ARG A 416 11.41 -5.01 -1.83
CA ARG A 416 11.71 -5.94 -0.75
C ARG A 416 11.64 -5.29 0.63
N ASP A 417 12.22 -4.08 0.77
CA ASP A 417 12.60 -3.53 2.07
C ASP A 417 11.79 -2.29 2.46
N ALA A 418 10.99 -1.72 1.55
CA ALA A 418 10.16 -0.57 1.84
C ALA A 418 8.67 -0.94 1.92
N GLY A 419 7.93 -0.25 2.79
CA GLY A 419 6.50 -0.47 2.99
C GLY A 419 6.17 -1.51 4.05
N LEU A 420 4.93 -1.48 4.52
CA LEU A 420 4.38 -2.33 5.56
C LEU A 420 3.13 -3.07 5.06
N PRO A 421 2.75 -4.19 5.70
CA PRO A 421 1.49 -4.87 5.40
C PRO A 421 0.29 -3.94 5.55
N TRP A 422 -0.69 -4.06 4.64
CA TRP A 422 -1.90 -3.23 4.69
C TRP A 422 -2.69 -3.45 5.99
N GLU A 423 -2.64 -4.64 6.55
CA GLU A 423 -3.32 -5.02 7.78
C GLU A 423 -2.94 -4.08 8.94
N MET A 424 -1.67 -3.71 9.04
CA MET A 424 -1.18 -2.80 10.08
C MET A 424 -1.72 -1.38 9.91
N GLY A 425 -1.61 -0.84 8.70
CA GLY A 425 -2.05 0.52 8.40
C GLY A 425 -3.57 0.68 8.43
N LEU A 426 -4.29 -0.34 7.96
CA LEU A 426 -5.76 -0.34 7.98
C LEU A 426 -6.29 -0.34 9.41
N ALA A 427 -5.77 -1.25 10.25
CA ALA A 427 -6.16 -1.31 11.66
C ALA A 427 -5.89 0.02 12.39
N GLU A 428 -4.70 0.61 12.19
CA GLU A 428 -4.36 1.92 12.76
C GLU A 428 -5.30 3.02 12.28
N ALA A 429 -5.56 3.10 10.96
CA ALA A 429 -6.43 4.12 10.39
C ALA A 429 -7.86 4.00 10.93
N HIS A 430 -8.40 2.78 10.95
CA HIS A 430 -9.75 2.52 11.47
C HIS A 430 -9.88 2.89 12.94
N GLN A 431 -8.95 2.42 13.79
CA GLN A 431 -8.94 2.71 15.23
C GLN A 431 -8.79 4.22 15.50
N THR A 432 -7.85 4.89 14.82
CA THR A 432 -7.59 6.32 15.01
C THR A 432 -8.81 7.17 14.61
N LEU A 433 -9.41 6.86 13.47
CA LEU A 433 -10.63 7.54 13.01
C LEU A 433 -11.81 7.32 13.97
N SER A 434 -11.97 6.11 14.49
CA SER A 434 -13.03 5.76 15.46
C SER A 434 -12.84 6.50 16.78
N LEU A 435 -11.62 6.52 17.31
CA LEU A 435 -11.28 7.26 18.53
C LEU A 435 -11.52 8.78 18.40
N ASN A 436 -11.32 9.32 17.19
CA ASN A 436 -11.57 10.73 16.88
C ASN A 436 -13.04 11.02 16.45
N ARG A 437 -13.91 10.02 16.45
CA ARG A 437 -15.32 10.12 16.00
C ARG A 437 -15.46 10.63 14.56
N LEU A 438 -14.51 10.26 13.69
CA LEU A 438 -14.48 10.67 12.28
C LEU A 438 -14.75 9.50 11.34
N ARG A 439 -14.81 8.26 11.87
CA ARG A 439 -14.88 7.05 11.05
C ARG A 439 -16.13 6.97 10.18
N GLN A 440 -17.26 7.42 10.68
CA GLN A 440 -18.54 7.44 9.95
C GLN A 440 -18.60 8.45 8.81
N ARG A 441 -17.64 9.38 8.75
CA ARG A 441 -17.60 10.47 7.76
C ARG A 441 -16.93 10.10 6.46
N MET A 442 -16.29 8.95 6.40
CA MET A 442 -15.52 8.52 5.23
C MET A 442 -15.59 7.02 4.98
N THR A 443 -15.26 6.62 3.78
CA THR A 443 -15.08 5.22 3.39
C THR A 443 -13.60 4.85 3.45
N LEU A 444 -13.25 3.76 4.15
CA LEU A 444 -11.93 3.16 4.11
C LEU A 444 -11.84 2.09 3.04
N GLU A 445 -10.81 2.20 2.22
CA GLU A 445 -10.46 1.23 1.19
C GLU A 445 -9.08 0.63 1.49
N THR A 446 -8.84 -0.61 1.11
CA THR A 446 -7.51 -1.20 1.18
C THR A 446 -7.10 -1.92 -0.11
N ASP A 447 -5.80 -1.94 -0.38
CA ASP A 447 -5.17 -2.73 -1.44
C ASP A 447 -3.85 -3.35 -0.96
N GLY A 448 -3.35 -4.35 -1.67
CA GLY A 448 -2.07 -5.01 -1.40
C GLY A 448 -2.19 -6.52 -1.37
N LYS A 449 -2.38 -7.14 -2.53
CA LYS A 449 -2.45 -8.58 -2.73
C LYS A 449 -3.61 -9.26 -1.96
N LEU A 450 -4.83 -8.75 -2.12
CA LEU A 450 -6.03 -9.50 -1.75
C LEU A 450 -6.23 -10.64 -2.77
N MET A 451 -6.33 -11.88 -2.32
CA MET A 451 -6.31 -13.08 -3.17
C MET A 451 -7.55 -13.95 -3.02
N THR A 452 -8.27 -13.85 -1.92
CA THR A 452 -9.42 -14.70 -1.57
C THR A 452 -10.53 -13.88 -0.91
N GLY A 453 -11.75 -14.42 -0.87
CA GLY A 453 -12.84 -13.83 -0.07
C GLY A 453 -12.52 -13.79 1.42
N ARG A 454 -11.68 -14.73 1.89
CA ARG A 454 -11.15 -14.70 3.25
C ARG A 454 -10.30 -13.46 3.52
N ASP A 455 -9.44 -13.05 2.58
CA ASP A 455 -8.66 -11.82 2.70
C ASP A 455 -9.56 -10.58 2.79
N VAL A 456 -10.66 -10.57 2.00
CA VAL A 456 -11.67 -9.51 2.03
C VAL A 456 -12.39 -9.50 3.37
N ALA A 457 -12.78 -10.67 3.90
CA ALA A 457 -13.41 -10.78 5.22
C ALA A 457 -12.50 -10.22 6.33
N ILE A 458 -11.21 -10.55 6.32
CA ILE A 458 -10.24 -9.98 7.27
C ILE A 458 -10.10 -8.47 7.11
N ALA A 459 -10.05 -7.97 5.88
CA ALA A 459 -9.99 -6.53 5.62
C ALA A 459 -11.23 -5.81 6.15
N THR A 460 -12.42 -6.41 5.99
CA THR A 460 -13.68 -5.88 6.53
C THR A 460 -13.62 -5.80 8.05
N LEU A 461 -13.24 -6.88 8.72
CA LEU A 461 -13.11 -6.94 10.18
C LEU A 461 -12.09 -5.93 10.73
N LEU A 462 -11.04 -5.60 9.96
CA LEU A 462 -10.06 -4.57 10.30
C LEU A 462 -10.52 -3.15 9.94
N GLY A 463 -11.68 -3.00 9.29
CA GLY A 463 -12.31 -1.71 9.06
C GLY A 463 -12.42 -1.27 7.60
N ALA A 464 -12.07 -2.08 6.60
CA ALA A 464 -12.29 -1.72 5.20
C ALA A 464 -13.76 -1.88 4.79
N GLU A 465 -14.21 -1.01 3.88
CA GLU A 465 -15.55 -1.01 3.28
C GLU A 465 -15.48 -1.19 1.76
N GLU A 466 -14.33 -0.89 1.16
CA GLU A 466 -14.04 -1.08 -0.27
C GLU A 466 -12.68 -1.77 -0.44
N TYR A 467 -12.52 -2.50 -1.54
CA TYR A 467 -11.39 -3.42 -1.73
C TYR A 467 -10.87 -3.33 -3.15
N SER A 468 -9.54 -3.13 -3.28
CA SER A 468 -8.91 -3.01 -4.59
C SER A 468 -8.00 -4.20 -4.92
N PHE A 469 -8.20 -4.75 -6.12
CA PHE A 469 -7.46 -5.90 -6.65
C PHE A 469 -6.62 -5.44 -7.84
N ALA A 470 -5.30 -5.64 -7.82
CA ALA A 470 -4.45 -5.34 -8.96
C ALA A 470 -3.81 -6.60 -9.55
N SER A 471 -2.91 -7.26 -8.80
CA SER A 471 -2.19 -8.43 -9.32
C SER A 471 -3.13 -9.57 -9.69
N LEU A 472 -4.16 -9.83 -8.87
CA LEU A 472 -5.13 -10.88 -9.14
C LEU A 472 -5.95 -10.59 -10.41
N ALA A 473 -6.36 -9.33 -10.62
CA ALA A 473 -7.03 -8.90 -11.85
C ALA A 473 -6.14 -9.06 -13.09
N LEU A 474 -4.84 -8.81 -12.98
CA LEU A 474 -3.92 -9.08 -14.09
C LEU A 474 -3.76 -10.59 -14.34
N ILE A 475 -3.71 -11.40 -13.30
CA ILE A 475 -3.62 -12.86 -13.43
C ILE A 475 -4.87 -13.43 -14.10
N SER A 476 -6.06 -12.91 -13.77
CA SER A 476 -7.32 -13.35 -14.41
C SER A 476 -7.28 -13.16 -15.93
N ILE A 477 -6.68 -12.09 -16.44
CA ILE A 477 -6.56 -11.81 -17.87
C ILE A 477 -5.29 -12.38 -18.51
N GLY A 478 -4.55 -13.26 -17.80
CA GLY A 478 -3.45 -14.04 -18.36
C GLY A 478 -2.04 -13.69 -17.90
N CYS A 479 -1.86 -12.79 -16.92
CA CYS A 479 -0.53 -12.53 -16.37
C CYS A 479 0.03 -13.78 -15.67
N VAL A 480 1.28 -14.12 -15.96
CA VAL A 480 1.99 -15.28 -15.38
C VAL A 480 3.11 -14.88 -14.41
N MET A 481 3.11 -13.65 -13.96
CA MET A 481 4.05 -13.11 -12.96
C MET A 481 5.54 -13.24 -13.32
N MET A 482 5.88 -13.13 -14.61
CA MET A 482 7.28 -13.15 -15.11
C MET A 482 8.14 -12.01 -14.57
N ARG A 483 7.52 -10.97 -13.98
CA ARG A 483 8.23 -9.81 -13.40
C ARG A 483 9.12 -9.02 -14.37
N VAL A 484 8.80 -9.06 -15.68
CA VAL A 484 9.46 -8.28 -16.74
C VAL A 484 8.67 -7.06 -17.18
N CYS A 485 7.71 -6.62 -16.36
CA CYS A 485 6.79 -5.54 -16.70
C CYS A 485 7.49 -4.22 -17.06
N SER A 486 8.62 -3.90 -16.38
CA SER A 486 9.40 -2.67 -16.66
C SER A 486 10.23 -2.73 -17.96
N LEU A 487 10.44 -3.92 -18.51
CA LEU A 487 11.34 -4.15 -19.66
C LEU A 487 10.63 -4.06 -21.01
N ASN A 488 9.32 -3.84 -21.03
CA ASN A 488 8.50 -3.85 -22.26
C ASN A 488 8.49 -5.18 -23.02
N THR A 489 8.83 -6.28 -22.35
CA THR A 489 9.01 -7.64 -22.92
C THR A 489 7.99 -8.64 -22.38
N CYS A 490 6.83 -8.19 -21.93
CA CYS A 490 5.80 -9.07 -21.39
C CYS A 490 5.30 -10.07 -22.44
N PRO A 491 5.54 -11.39 -22.29
CA PRO A 491 5.28 -12.37 -23.35
C PRO A 491 3.78 -12.63 -23.58
N VAL A 492 2.95 -12.29 -22.60
CA VAL A 492 1.48 -12.49 -22.64
C VAL A 492 0.71 -11.21 -23.01
N GLY A 493 1.39 -10.18 -23.48
CA GLY A 493 0.75 -8.96 -23.98
C GLY A 493 0.10 -8.05 -22.94
N VAL A 494 0.15 -8.37 -21.65
CA VAL A 494 -0.54 -7.61 -20.59
C VAL A 494 0.18 -6.29 -20.27
N ALA A 495 1.49 -6.32 -20.06
CA ALA A 495 2.26 -5.17 -19.57
C ALA A 495 3.36 -4.75 -20.55
N THR A 496 3.01 -4.56 -21.80
CA THR A 496 3.90 -4.14 -22.89
C THR A 496 3.22 -3.17 -23.83
N GLN A 497 4.01 -2.32 -24.49
CA GLN A 497 3.56 -1.47 -25.59
C GLN A 497 4.05 -1.97 -26.96
N ASN A 498 4.88 -3.04 -26.98
CA ASN A 498 5.37 -3.65 -28.20
C ASN A 498 4.19 -4.24 -29.00
N PRO A 499 3.94 -3.81 -30.26
CA PRO A 499 2.79 -4.27 -31.05
C PRO A 499 2.76 -5.79 -31.27
N GLU A 500 3.92 -6.41 -31.44
CA GLU A 500 4.00 -7.87 -31.67
C GLU A 500 3.64 -8.65 -30.40
N LEU A 501 4.13 -8.23 -29.25
CA LEU A 501 3.80 -8.89 -27.99
C LEU A 501 2.35 -8.65 -27.55
N ARG A 502 1.77 -7.50 -27.88
CA ARG A 502 0.35 -7.21 -27.60
C ARG A 502 -0.61 -8.17 -28.31
N LYS A 503 -0.23 -8.72 -29.48
CA LYS A 503 -1.02 -9.74 -30.19
C LYS A 503 -1.24 -11.02 -29.37
N HIS A 504 -0.40 -11.28 -28.38
CA HIS A 504 -0.52 -12.46 -27.49
C HIS A 504 -1.55 -12.25 -26.36
N PHE A 505 -2.11 -11.08 -26.23
CA PHE A 505 -3.12 -10.83 -25.20
C PHE A 505 -4.39 -11.66 -25.48
N ALA A 506 -4.75 -12.51 -24.51
CA ALA A 506 -5.89 -13.43 -24.61
C ALA A 506 -6.91 -13.24 -23.47
N GLY A 507 -6.78 -12.14 -22.71
CA GLY A 507 -7.71 -11.81 -21.63
C GLY A 507 -9.09 -11.44 -22.16
N LYS A 508 -10.13 -11.77 -21.38
CA LYS A 508 -11.52 -11.44 -21.69
C LYS A 508 -12.18 -10.77 -20.48
N PRO A 509 -13.20 -9.90 -20.67
CA PRO A 509 -13.93 -9.29 -19.57
C PRO A 509 -14.51 -10.32 -18.60
N GLU A 510 -15.05 -11.45 -19.13
CA GLU A 510 -15.65 -12.51 -18.33
C GLU A 510 -14.70 -13.11 -17.28
N HIS A 511 -13.39 -13.14 -17.57
CA HIS A 511 -12.41 -13.65 -16.61
C HIS A 511 -12.30 -12.75 -15.37
N VAL A 512 -12.37 -11.43 -15.54
CA VAL A 512 -12.39 -10.46 -14.45
C VAL A 512 -13.72 -10.50 -13.71
N ILE A 513 -14.83 -10.60 -14.46
CA ILE A 513 -16.18 -10.72 -13.89
C ILE A 513 -16.25 -11.94 -12.98
N ASN A 514 -15.87 -13.11 -13.48
CA ASN A 514 -15.87 -14.35 -12.71
C ASN A 514 -15.02 -14.23 -11.43
N MET A 515 -13.83 -13.63 -11.54
CA MET A 515 -13.00 -13.35 -10.37
C MET A 515 -13.76 -12.55 -9.31
N MET A 516 -14.38 -11.43 -9.70
CA MET A 516 -15.08 -10.54 -8.76
C MET A 516 -16.30 -11.23 -8.13
N MET A 517 -17.09 -11.94 -8.95
CA MET A 517 -18.27 -12.68 -8.49
C MET A 517 -17.87 -13.79 -7.50
N PHE A 518 -16.80 -14.55 -7.79
CA PHE A 518 -16.33 -15.63 -6.92
C PHE A 518 -15.78 -15.10 -5.58
N MET A 519 -15.05 -13.99 -5.63
CA MET A 519 -14.56 -13.32 -4.42
C MET A 519 -15.72 -12.83 -3.54
N ALA A 520 -16.77 -12.29 -4.15
CA ALA A 520 -17.94 -11.80 -3.43
C ALA A 520 -18.76 -12.97 -2.84
N GLU A 521 -18.91 -14.07 -3.58
CA GLU A 521 -19.62 -15.26 -3.09
C GLU A 521 -18.86 -15.90 -1.92
N GLU A 522 -17.54 -16.02 -2.00
CA GLU A 522 -16.73 -16.54 -0.89
C GLU A 522 -16.82 -15.62 0.33
N LEU A 523 -16.85 -14.29 0.15
CA LEU A 523 -17.09 -13.36 1.25
C LEU A 523 -18.45 -13.58 1.91
N ARG A 524 -19.51 -13.81 1.12
CA ARG A 524 -20.86 -14.12 1.64
C ARG A 524 -20.85 -15.36 2.52
N GLU A 525 -20.15 -16.43 2.10
CA GLU A 525 -20.00 -17.65 2.89
C GLU A 525 -19.37 -17.35 4.26
N TYR A 526 -18.30 -16.55 4.29
CA TYR A 526 -17.69 -16.12 5.55
C TYR A 526 -18.63 -15.24 6.39
N MET A 527 -19.35 -14.32 5.77
CA MET A 527 -20.34 -13.48 6.47
C MET A 527 -21.43 -14.34 7.13
N ALA A 528 -21.98 -15.30 6.38
CA ALA A 528 -22.98 -16.25 6.90
C ALA A 528 -22.43 -17.05 8.10
N GLU A 529 -21.22 -17.58 7.97
CA GLU A 529 -20.57 -18.37 9.04
C GLU A 529 -20.30 -17.53 10.29
N LEU A 530 -19.92 -16.26 10.12
CA LEU A 530 -19.59 -15.34 11.21
C LEU A 530 -20.82 -14.62 11.80
N GLY A 531 -22.01 -14.78 11.20
CA GLY A 531 -23.27 -14.22 11.69
C GLY A 531 -23.53 -12.78 11.28
N PHE A 532 -23.07 -12.36 10.09
CA PHE A 532 -23.32 -11.03 9.52
C PHE A 532 -24.19 -11.08 8.26
N ARG A 533 -25.14 -10.16 8.15
CA ARG A 533 -26.04 -10.05 7.00
C ARG A 533 -25.56 -9.08 5.93
N SER A 534 -24.69 -8.12 6.30
CA SER A 534 -24.14 -7.13 5.37
C SER A 534 -22.69 -6.85 5.68
N VAL A 535 -21.95 -6.35 4.66
CA VAL A 535 -20.55 -5.89 4.85
C VAL A 535 -20.51 -4.76 5.88
N ASP A 536 -21.47 -3.83 5.83
CA ASP A 536 -21.53 -2.71 6.79
C ASP A 536 -21.67 -3.18 8.24
N GLU A 537 -22.41 -4.29 8.47
CA GLU A 537 -22.56 -4.91 9.79
C GLU A 537 -21.27 -5.54 10.29
N MET A 538 -20.41 -6.01 9.38
CA MET A 538 -19.15 -6.72 9.69
C MET A 538 -17.96 -5.76 9.91
N VAL A 539 -18.03 -4.54 9.40
CA VAL A 539 -16.89 -3.60 9.43
C VAL A 539 -16.46 -3.27 10.86
N GLY A 540 -15.16 -3.46 11.14
CA GLY A 540 -14.53 -3.06 12.40
C GLY A 540 -14.67 -4.06 13.54
N HIS A 541 -15.21 -5.26 13.31
CA HIS A 541 -15.33 -6.34 14.31
C HIS A 541 -14.04 -7.15 14.43
N SER A 542 -12.91 -6.49 14.68
CA SER A 542 -11.60 -7.16 14.79
C SER A 542 -11.46 -8.07 16.01
N GLU A 543 -12.37 -8.04 16.96
CA GLU A 543 -12.45 -8.98 18.10
C GLU A 543 -12.70 -10.43 17.65
N ILE A 544 -13.24 -10.63 16.45
CA ILE A 544 -13.45 -11.94 15.84
C ILE A 544 -12.13 -12.53 15.34
N LEU A 545 -11.12 -11.71 15.08
CA LEU A 545 -9.81 -12.19 14.63
C LEU A 545 -8.95 -12.61 15.81
N LYS A 546 -8.40 -13.81 15.75
CA LYS A 546 -7.46 -14.35 16.75
C LYS A 546 -6.21 -14.91 16.05
N ALA A 547 -5.07 -14.84 16.73
CA ALA A 547 -3.87 -15.51 16.24
C ALA A 547 -4.05 -17.04 16.30
N LYS A 548 -3.74 -17.73 15.20
CA LYS A 548 -3.69 -19.19 15.17
C LYS A 548 -2.54 -19.69 16.06
N PHE A 549 -2.76 -20.78 16.75
CA PHE A 549 -1.66 -21.46 17.43
C PHE A 549 -0.78 -22.18 16.40
N ILE A 550 0.40 -21.64 16.12
CA ILE A 550 1.40 -22.27 15.26
C ILE A 550 2.59 -22.66 16.14
N PRO A 551 2.79 -23.97 16.43
CA PRO A 551 3.76 -24.42 17.43
C PRO A 551 5.23 -24.28 16.98
N LYS A 552 5.49 -23.97 15.71
CA LYS A 552 6.83 -23.95 15.13
C LYS A 552 7.26 -22.53 14.74
N GLY A 553 8.56 -22.30 14.79
CA GLY A 553 9.19 -21.06 14.31
C GLY A 553 8.89 -19.83 15.18
N LYS A 554 9.24 -18.67 14.66
CA LYS A 554 9.08 -17.38 15.33
C LYS A 554 7.64 -16.85 15.37
N VAL A 555 6.77 -17.40 14.53
CA VAL A 555 5.35 -16.99 14.43
C VAL A 555 4.62 -17.12 15.77
N LYS A 556 4.94 -18.15 16.57
CA LYS A 556 4.32 -18.37 17.89
C LYS A 556 4.56 -17.23 18.91
N SER A 557 5.57 -16.40 18.65
CA SER A 557 5.95 -15.31 19.56
C SER A 557 5.31 -13.98 19.18
N LEU A 558 4.60 -13.91 18.04
CA LEU A 558 3.99 -12.68 17.59
C LEU A 558 2.82 -12.28 18.48
N ASP A 559 2.79 -11.01 18.88
CA ASP A 559 1.72 -10.40 19.65
C ASP A 559 0.97 -9.38 18.81
N PHE A 560 -0.31 -9.66 18.56
CA PHE A 560 -1.22 -8.83 17.78
C PHE A 560 -2.22 -8.04 18.64
N SER A 561 -2.05 -8.01 19.95
CA SER A 561 -3.01 -7.39 20.89
C SER A 561 -3.30 -5.92 20.60
N ARG A 562 -2.38 -5.21 19.95
CA ARG A 562 -2.55 -3.80 19.53
C ARG A 562 -3.36 -3.64 18.23
N MET A 563 -3.59 -4.73 17.50
CA MET A 563 -4.32 -4.73 16.22
C MET A 563 -5.65 -5.47 16.30
N LEU A 564 -5.69 -6.57 17.04
CA LEU A 564 -6.81 -7.50 17.12
C LEU A 564 -7.49 -7.43 18.49
N GLY A 565 -8.72 -7.90 18.56
CA GLY A 565 -9.45 -8.03 19.80
C GLY A 565 -10.13 -6.77 20.30
N ILE A 566 -10.19 -5.72 19.47
CA ILE A 566 -10.83 -4.45 19.81
C ILE A 566 -11.94 -4.18 18.79
N ALA A 567 -13.19 -4.12 19.25
CA ALA A 567 -14.32 -3.78 18.39
C ALA A 567 -14.45 -2.26 18.26
N TYR A 568 -14.46 -1.79 17.03
CA TYR A 568 -14.86 -0.43 16.66
C TYR A 568 -15.89 -0.48 15.54
N PRO A 569 -17.11 -1.01 15.78
CA PRO A 569 -18.15 -1.04 14.75
C PRO A 569 -18.53 0.38 14.34
N ILE A 570 -18.87 0.55 13.06
CA ILE A 570 -19.31 1.85 12.56
C ILE A 570 -20.78 2.04 12.92
N ASP A 571 -21.08 2.98 13.79
CA ASP A 571 -22.44 3.45 14.00
C ASP A 571 -22.72 4.66 13.09
N ARG A 572 -23.37 4.41 11.96
CA ARG A 572 -23.79 5.47 11.02
C ARG A 572 -25.11 6.14 11.42
N LYS A 573 -25.74 5.68 12.49
CA LYS A 573 -26.97 6.27 13.01
C LYS A 573 -26.69 7.40 14.01
N THR A 574 -25.49 7.45 14.58
CA THR A 574 -25.07 8.59 15.38
C THR A 574 -24.88 9.79 14.47
N GLU A 575 -25.57 10.89 14.77
CA GLU A 575 -25.34 12.16 14.11
C GLU A 575 -23.85 12.52 14.18
N ASP A 576 -23.31 12.99 13.06
CA ASP A 576 -21.94 13.49 13.00
C ASP A 576 -21.78 14.62 14.03
N PRO A 577 -20.99 14.45 15.11
CA PRO A 577 -20.86 15.48 16.15
C PRO A 577 -20.27 16.80 15.62
N PHE A 578 -19.80 16.79 14.36
CA PHE A 578 -19.32 17.97 13.65
C PHE A 578 -20.24 18.39 12.50
N ALA A 579 -21.44 17.78 12.35
CA ALA A 579 -22.39 18.16 11.31
C ALA A 579 -22.79 19.64 11.44
N GLU A 580 -22.98 20.11 12.68
CA GLU A 580 -23.25 21.52 12.96
C GLU A 580 -22.08 22.44 12.58
N ALA A 581 -20.84 22.00 12.78
CA ALA A 581 -19.65 22.76 12.38
C ALA A 581 -19.49 22.87 10.85
N ARG A 582 -20.26 22.13 10.05
CA ARG A 582 -20.34 22.27 8.58
C ARG A 582 -21.46 23.17 8.11
N GLN A 583 -22.35 23.59 8.98
CA GLN A 583 -23.35 24.59 8.66
C GLN A 583 -22.73 25.99 8.79
N TRP A 584 -22.08 26.38 7.69
CA TRP A 584 -21.38 27.66 7.54
C TRP A 584 -22.24 28.90 7.65
N LYS A 585 -23.50 28.73 8.00
CA LYS A 585 -24.44 29.83 8.17
C LYS A 585 -24.38 30.50 9.56
N GLU A 586 -23.72 29.85 10.50
CA GLU A 586 -23.50 30.45 11.82
C GLU A 586 -22.01 30.77 11.96
N LEU A 587 -21.73 32.03 12.23
CA LEU A 587 -20.38 32.46 12.59
C LEU A 587 -19.95 31.67 13.83
N ASP A 588 -18.78 31.00 13.76
CA ASP A 588 -18.24 30.37 14.95
C ASP A 588 -18.01 31.41 16.07
N GLY A 589 -17.78 30.93 17.27
CA GLY A 589 -17.64 31.82 18.43
C GLY A 589 -16.54 32.86 18.25
N PHE A 590 -15.50 32.55 17.46
CA PHE A 590 -14.40 33.48 17.18
C PHE A 590 -14.82 34.57 16.18
N ALA A 591 -15.43 34.18 15.06
CA ALA A 591 -15.93 35.13 14.07
C ALA A 591 -17.04 36.03 14.66
N LYS A 592 -17.90 35.47 15.52
CA LYS A 592 -18.92 36.22 16.25
C LYS A 592 -18.29 37.24 17.21
N ALA A 593 -17.30 36.82 18.00
CA ALA A 593 -16.58 37.72 18.91
C ALA A 593 -15.86 38.85 18.15
N ALA A 594 -15.32 38.58 16.95
CA ALA A 594 -14.69 39.59 16.12
C ALA A 594 -15.71 40.64 15.62
N VAL A 595 -16.88 40.20 15.15
CA VAL A 595 -17.98 41.08 14.74
C VAL A 595 -18.50 41.91 15.93
N ASP A 596 -18.66 41.28 17.08
CA ASP A 596 -19.09 41.96 18.31
C ASP A 596 -18.08 43.03 18.76
N ASN A 597 -16.81 42.91 18.38
CA ASN A 597 -15.75 43.89 18.60
C ASN A 597 -15.56 44.88 17.44
N GLY A 598 -16.48 44.94 16.48
CA GLY A 598 -16.49 45.92 15.38
C GLY A 598 -15.66 45.57 14.16
N ALA A 599 -15.16 44.33 14.04
CA ALA A 599 -14.49 43.86 12.83
C ALA A 599 -15.51 43.42 11.76
N SER A 600 -15.22 43.71 10.48
CA SER A 600 -16.00 43.14 9.39
C SER A 600 -15.44 41.76 9.04
N VAL A 601 -16.29 40.74 9.00
CA VAL A 601 -15.91 39.37 8.63
C VAL A 601 -16.53 39.02 7.31
N THR A 602 -15.70 38.77 6.31
CA THR A 602 -16.13 38.25 5.01
C THR A 602 -15.90 36.75 4.95
N ILE A 603 -16.97 35.97 4.90
CA ILE A 603 -16.92 34.52 4.77
C ILE A 603 -16.99 34.17 3.27
N LYS A 604 -15.94 33.59 2.72
CA LYS A 604 -15.95 32.98 1.38
C LYS A 604 -16.30 31.51 1.54
N GLU A 605 -17.51 31.12 1.16
CA GLU A 605 -18.08 29.77 1.40
C GLU A 605 -17.20 28.59 0.96
N SER A 606 -16.34 28.80 -0.02
CA SER A 606 -15.56 27.73 -0.65
C SER A 606 -14.20 27.44 -0.01
N ILE A 607 -13.66 28.36 0.78
CA ILE A 607 -12.28 28.26 1.31
C ILE A 607 -12.28 28.11 2.82
N ASN A 608 -13.38 28.37 3.46
CA ASN A 608 -13.50 28.47 4.90
C ASN A 608 -13.19 27.18 5.66
N ASN A 609 -13.49 26.02 5.08
CA ASN A 609 -13.18 24.73 5.70
C ASN A 609 -11.67 24.48 5.86
N VAL A 610 -10.88 25.09 5.00
CA VAL A 610 -9.43 24.93 4.99
C VAL A 610 -8.77 26.02 5.84
N GLN A 611 -9.35 27.20 5.85
CA GLN A 611 -8.77 28.35 6.53
C GLN A 611 -9.06 28.42 8.04
N THR A 612 -9.97 27.61 8.54
CA THR A 612 -10.22 27.49 9.97
C THR A 612 -9.17 26.69 10.73
N CYS A 613 -8.16 26.10 10.04
CA CYS A 613 -7.05 25.50 10.74
C CYS A 613 -5.93 26.53 11.05
N SER A 614 -4.69 26.22 10.97
CA SER A 614 -3.59 27.01 11.53
C SER A 614 -3.45 28.47 11.06
N ARG A 615 -4.01 28.84 9.91
CA ARG A 615 -3.92 30.26 9.43
C ARG A 615 -4.95 31.18 10.04
N CYS A 616 -6.14 30.67 10.37
CA CYS A 616 -7.12 31.48 11.10
C CYS A 616 -6.69 31.70 12.54
N SER A 617 -5.93 30.78 13.13
CA SER A 617 -5.32 31.00 14.45
C SER A 617 -4.27 32.13 14.44
N ASN A 618 -3.81 32.58 13.28
CA ASN A 618 -2.92 33.73 13.13
C ASN A 618 -3.65 35.06 12.86
N GLY A 619 -4.98 35.09 13.08
CA GLY A 619 -5.69 36.34 13.17
C GLY A 619 -5.73 37.22 11.91
N ARG A 620 -5.84 36.62 10.74
CA ARG A 620 -6.21 37.36 9.55
C ARG A 620 -7.73 37.48 9.46
N LEU A 621 -8.21 38.37 10.25
CA LEU A 621 -9.43 39.07 9.96
C LEU A 621 -9.05 40.16 8.97
N ASP A 622 -9.38 39.98 7.70
CA ASP A 622 -9.30 41.08 6.74
C ASP A 622 -10.49 41.99 7.08
N GLY A 623 -10.15 43.12 7.70
CA GLY A 623 -11.07 44.20 7.90
C GLY A 623 -11.40 44.89 6.58
#